data_90cf291d6b50cfd1bfbec053d36c3487
#
_entry.id   90cf291d6b50cfd1bfbec053d36c3487
#
_cell.length_a   1.000
_cell.length_b   1.000
_cell.length_c   1.000
_cell.angle_alpha   90.00
_cell.angle_beta   90.00
_cell.angle_gamma   90.00
#
_symmetry.space_group_name_H-M   'P 1'
#
loop_
_entity.id
_entity.type
_entity.pdbx_description
1 polymer ?
#
loop_
_entity_poly.entity_id
_entity_poly.type
_entity_poly.pdbx_seq_one_letter_code
_entity_poly.pdbx_strand_id
1 'polypeptide(L)'
;MATGNDLLTIAAPHVGEEYILGSLAPKNNSQWRGPWDCAEFVSWCVFQAAAILYGCESDTAPPASADAYTGYWARDANTLGRIVSVEEAARTPGAAVLRIPRASANGHIVLSDGTGGTIEAMSHSQGVRRHTLNNRRWDKGILIPGITYGSNTVVTPTNPGTVFRLTSPFMRGEPVRRIQQALLDKGINPGPIDSIFGPKTEAAVLGFQLREGLVPDGEVGPETSGALGL
;
A
#
# COMPACT_ATOMS: atom_id res chain seq x y z
N MET A 1 9.46 -18.58 -0.76
CA MET A 1 8.23 -17.74 -0.81
C MET A 1 8.47 -16.64 -1.82
N ALA A 2 7.47 -16.33 -2.63
CA ALA A 2 7.55 -15.24 -3.61
C ALA A 2 7.65 -13.89 -2.90
N THR A 3 8.34 -12.94 -3.51
CA THR A 3 8.57 -11.59 -2.98
C THR A 3 7.87 -10.53 -3.85
N GLY A 4 7.70 -9.32 -3.33
CA GLY A 4 7.21 -8.20 -4.14
C GLY A 4 8.10 -7.89 -5.35
N ASN A 5 9.41 -8.09 -5.23
CA ASN A 5 10.35 -7.94 -6.36
C ASN A 5 10.16 -9.02 -7.43
N ASP A 6 9.75 -10.23 -7.06
CA ASP A 6 9.44 -11.28 -8.05
C ASP A 6 8.24 -10.87 -8.91
N LEU A 7 7.22 -10.22 -8.33
CA LEU A 7 6.10 -9.66 -9.10
C LEU A 7 6.57 -8.64 -10.15
N LEU A 8 7.49 -7.76 -9.79
CA LEU A 8 8.05 -6.77 -10.71
C LEU A 8 8.93 -7.42 -11.79
N THR A 9 9.68 -8.46 -11.44
CA THR A 9 10.50 -9.24 -12.38
C THR A 9 9.61 -9.96 -13.39
N ILE A 10 8.47 -10.49 -12.96
CA ILE A 10 7.47 -11.14 -13.83
C ILE A 10 6.78 -10.10 -14.72
N ALA A 11 6.41 -8.95 -14.18
CA ALA A 11 5.68 -7.91 -14.90
C ALA A 11 6.54 -7.16 -15.96
N ALA A 12 7.81 -6.94 -15.68
CA ALA A 12 8.68 -6.08 -16.48
C ALA A 12 8.84 -6.51 -17.96
N PRO A 13 8.95 -7.81 -18.32
CA PRO A 13 9.07 -8.25 -19.72
C PRO A 13 7.83 -8.01 -20.58
N HIS A 14 6.68 -7.70 -19.98
CA HIS A 14 5.41 -7.46 -20.67
C HIS A 14 5.20 -5.99 -21.06
N VAL A 15 6.12 -5.10 -20.70
CA VAL A 15 6.06 -3.68 -21.11
C VAL A 15 6.09 -3.58 -22.64
N GLY A 16 5.09 -2.89 -23.21
CA GLY A 16 4.88 -2.74 -24.64
C GLY A 16 3.80 -3.68 -25.19
N GLU A 17 3.32 -4.65 -24.44
CA GLU A 17 2.27 -5.56 -24.88
C GLU A 17 0.89 -4.88 -24.91
N GLU A 18 -0.02 -5.43 -25.70
CA GLU A 18 -1.33 -4.87 -26.00
C GLU A 18 -2.27 -4.87 -24.76
N TYR A 19 -3.09 -3.82 -24.65
CA TYR A 19 -4.21 -3.74 -23.72
C TYR A 19 -5.56 -3.86 -24.43
N ILE A 20 -6.41 -4.76 -23.93
CA ILE A 20 -7.82 -4.86 -24.34
C ILE A 20 -8.67 -4.96 -23.06
N LEU A 21 -9.60 -4.01 -22.86
CA LEU A 21 -10.52 -4.03 -21.72
C LEU A 21 -11.39 -5.29 -21.77
N GLY A 22 -11.41 -6.04 -20.66
CA GLY A 22 -12.17 -7.28 -20.53
C GLY A 22 -11.51 -8.49 -21.21
N SER A 23 -10.23 -8.40 -21.58
CA SER A 23 -9.48 -9.59 -22.00
C SER A 23 -9.29 -10.55 -20.84
N LEU A 24 -9.33 -11.84 -21.10
CA LEU A 24 -9.03 -12.89 -20.14
C LEU A 24 -7.59 -13.38 -20.34
N ALA A 25 -6.77 -13.33 -19.30
CA ALA A 25 -5.43 -13.91 -19.29
C ALA A 25 -5.43 -15.28 -18.60
N PRO A 26 -5.18 -16.40 -19.27
CA PRO A 26 -5.09 -17.71 -18.65
C PRO A 26 -3.95 -17.75 -17.62
N LYS A 27 -4.28 -17.82 -16.31
CA LYS A 27 -3.27 -17.75 -15.23
C LYS A 27 -2.30 -18.94 -15.25
N ASN A 28 -2.73 -20.10 -15.74
CA ASN A 28 -1.85 -21.27 -15.88
C ASN A 28 -0.97 -21.26 -17.14
N ASN A 29 -1.04 -20.24 -18.00
CA ASN A 29 -0.18 -20.07 -19.15
C ASN A 29 0.95 -19.07 -18.85
N SER A 30 2.11 -19.58 -18.43
CA SER A 30 3.29 -18.74 -18.12
C SER A 30 3.92 -18.07 -19.36
N GLN A 31 3.52 -18.47 -20.58
CA GLN A 31 3.99 -17.89 -21.84
C GLN A 31 2.98 -16.88 -22.42
N TRP A 32 1.94 -16.51 -21.67
CA TRP A 32 0.95 -15.55 -22.13
C TRP A 32 1.57 -14.18 -22.42
N ARG A 33 1.24 -13.58 -23.55
CA ARG A 33 1.79 -12.30 -24.04
C ARG A 33 0.71 -11.28 -24.37
N GLY A 34 -0.37 -11.33 -23.65
CA GLY A 34 -1.52 -10.44 -23.87
C GLY A 34 -2.52 -11.00 -24.92
N PRO A 35 -3.56 -10.25 -25.22
CA PRO A 35 -3.83 -8.92 -24.66
C PRO A 35 -4.11 -8.94 -23.16
N TRP A 36 -3.93 -7.79 -22.52
CA TRP A 36 -4.10 -7.60 -21.10
C TRP A 36 -5.21 -6.59 -20.78
N ASP A 37 -5.95 -6.84 -19.71
CA ASP A 37 -6.60 -5.76 -18.99
C ASP A 37 -5.88 -5.51 -17.65
N CYS A 38 -6.23 -4.43 -16.95
CA CYS A 38 -5.45 -4.04 -15.79
C CYS A 38 -5.53 -5.05 -14.63
N ALA A 39 -6.71 -5.64 -14.38
CA ALA A 39 -6.90 -6.63 -13.32
C ALA A 39 -6.31 -7.98 -13.73
N GLU A 40 -6.50 -8.38 -14.98
CA GLU A 40 -5.95 -9.60 -15.55
C GLU A 40 -4.42 -9.63 -15.47
N PHE A 41 -3.78 -8.52 -15.81
CA PHE A 41 -2.31 -8.40 -15.77
C PHE A 41 -1.76 -8.61 -14.36
N VAL A 42 -2.31 -7.91 -13.38
CA VAL A 42 -1.80 -8.01 -12.00
C VAL A 42 -2.14 -9.37 -11.39
N SER A 43 -3.36 -9.89 -11.59
CA SER A 43 -3.76 -11.21 -11.11
C SER A 43 -2.94 -12.34 -11.74
N TRP A 44 -2.60 -12.21 -13.04
CA TRP A 44 -1.70 -13.15 -13.71
C TRP A 44 -0.28 -13.10 -13.09
N CYS A 45 0.28 -11.92 -12.86
CA CYS A 45 1.59 -11.79 -12.20
C CYS A 45 1.59 -12.43 -10.81
N VAL A 46 0.52 -12.24 -10.04
CA VAL A 46 0.36 -12.87 -8.70
C VAL A 46 0.33 -14.39 -8.82
N PHE A 47 -0.41 -14.91 -9.79
CA PHE A 47 -0.49 -16.36 -9.99
C PHE A 47 0.86 -16.95 -10.42
N GLN A 48 1.60 -16.30 -11.33
CA GLN A 48 2.93 -16.75 -11.72
C GLN A 48 3.91 -16.77 -10.53
N ALA A 49 3.82 -15.79 -9.64
CA ALA A 49 4.73 -15.69 -8.50
C ALA A 49 4.40 -16.68 -7.37
N ALA A 50 3.12 -16.89 -7.06
CA ALA A 50 2.68 -17.54 -5.83
C ALA A 50 1.62 -18.63 -6.02
N ALA A 51 1.15 -18.90 -7.24
CA ALA A 51 0.07 -19.81 -7.56
C ALA A 51 -1.25 -19.50 -6.81
N ILE A 52 -1.52 -18.22 -6.57
CA ILE A 52 -2.70 -17.73 -5.86
C ILE A 52 -3.60 -17.02 -6.86
N LEU A 53 -4.88 -17.39 -6.89
CA LEU A 53 -5.92 -16.62 -7.56
C LEU A 53 -6.36 -15.47 -6.63
N TYR A 54 -5.97 -14.25 -6.96
CA TYR A 54 -6.29 -13.05 -6.18
C TYR A 54 -6.88 -11.98 -7.10
N GLY A 55 -7.96 -11.34 -6.67
CA GLY A 55 -8.69 -10.39 -7.49
C GLY A 55 -9.48 -11.03 -8.62
N CYS A 56 -9.70 -12.34 -8.55
CA CYS A 56 -10.48 -13.12 -9.50
C CYS A 56 -11.91 -13.34 -9.00
N GLU A 57 -12.80 -13.77 -9.90
CA GLU A 57 -14.19 -14.10 -9.58
C GLU A 57 -14.29 -15.08 -8.41
N SER A 58 -13.44 -16.11 -8.42
CA SER A 58 -13.30 -17.10 -7.36
C SER A 58 -11.83 -17.48 -7.19
N ASP A 59 -11.42 -17.72 -5.94
CA ASP A 59 -10.09 -18.22 -5.57
C ASP A 59 -9.91 -19.73 -5.82
N THR A 60 -11.00 -20.42 -6.14
CA THR A 60 -11.06 -21.85 -6.46
C THR A 60 -11.41 -22.14 -7.93
N ALA A 61 -11.54 -21.11 -8.76
CA ALA A 61 -11.82 -21.28 -10.19
C ALA A 61 -10.66 -22.00 -10.91
N PRO A 62 -10.90 -22.67 -12.05
CA PRO A 62 -9.81 -23.15 -12.89
C PRO A 62 -8.92 -21.95 -13.33
N PRO A 63 -7.59 -22.02 -13.12
CA PRO A 63 -6.71 -20.87 -13.42
C PRO A 63 -6.74 -20.43 -14.89
N ALA A 64 -7.12 -21.33 -15.81
CA ALA A 64 -7.25 -21.01 -17.24
C ALA A 64 -8.42 -20.06 -17.55
N SER A 65 -9.43 -20.01 -16.70
CA SER A 65 -10.66 -19.24 -16.92
C SER A 65 -11.03 -18.32 -15.74
N ALA A 66 -10.16 -18.21 -14.75
CA ALA A 66 -10.37 -17.32 -13.60
C ALA A 66 -10.34 -15.85 -14.06
N ASP A 67 -11.52 -15.24 -14.16
CA ASP A 67 -11.69 -13.84 -14.60
C ASP A 67 -11.34 -12.88 -13.47
N ALA A 68 -10.51 -11.88 -13.76
CA ALA A 68 -10.07 -10.89 -12.79
C ALA A 68 -10.72 -9.52 -13.03
N TYR A 69 -11.11 -8.87 -11.94
CA TYR A 69 -11.79 -7.58 -11.99
C TYR A 69 -11.44 -6.72 -10.76
N THR A 70 -11.32 -5.42 -10.95
CA THR A 70 -10.96 -4.47 -9.87
C THR A 70 -11.96 -4.48 -8.71
N GLY A 71 -13.21 -4.87 -8.93
CA GLY A 71 -14.21 -5.10 -7.87
C GLY A 71 -13.89 -6.34 -7.03
N TYR A 72 -13.40 -7.42 -7.65
CA TYR A 72 -12.92 -8.61 -6.94
C TYR A 72 -11.65 -8.31 -6.15
N TRP A 73 -10.75 -7.50 -6.71
CA TRP A 73 -9.59 -6.97 -5.98
C TRP A 73 -10.01 -6.18 -4.73
N ALA A 74 -11.06 -5.36 -4.82
CA ALA A 74 -11.59 -4.63 -3.67
C ALA A 74 -12.21 -5.56 -2.61
N ARG A 75 -12.89 -6.64 -3.03
CA ARG A 75 -13.43 -7.69 -2.17
C ARG A 75 -12.29 -8.41 -1.44
N ASP A 76 -11.32 -8.94 -2.18
CA ASP A 76 -10.25 -9.77 -1.64
C ASP A 76 -9.30 -8.97 -0.75
N ALA A 77 -9.09 -7.69 -1.02
CA ALA A 77 -8.34 -6.80 -0.14
C ALA A 77 -8.95 -6.70 1.26
N ASN A 78 -10.28 -6.76 1.36
CA ASN A 78 -10.98 -6.69 2.64
C ASN A 78 -11.04 -8.04 3.39
N THR A 79 -10.94 -9.17 2.67
CA THR A 79 -11.17 -10.52 3.24
C THR A 79 -9.89 -11.34 3.37
N LEU A 80 -8.96 -11.21 2.45
CA LEU A 80 -7.78 -12.05 2.33
C LEU A 80 -6.47 -11.25 2.39
N GLY A 81 -6.48 -9.99 1.96
CA GLY A 81 -5.28 -9.16 1.84
C GLY A 81 -5.01 -8.32 3.10
N ARG A 82 -3.84 -7.68 3.11
CA ARG A 82 -3.53 -6.62 4.06
C ARG A 82 -3.65 -5.27 3.38
N ILE A 83 -4.65 -4.49 3.78
CA ILE A 83 -4.81 -3.11 3.31
C ILE A 83 -3.76 -2.24 4.01
N VAL A 84 -3.10 -1.42 3.20
CA VAL A 84 -2.14 -0.40 3.64
C VAL A 84 -2.51 0.94 3.00
N SER A 85 -1.88 2.02 3.42
CA SER A 85 -2.08 3.32 2.76
C SER A 85 -1.51 3.29 1.33
N VAL A 86 -1.99 4.18 0.48
CA VAL A 86 -1.44 4.34 -0.89
C VAL A 86 0.04 4.73 -0.83
N GLU A 87 0.41 5.56 0.14
CA GLU A 87 1.79 6.01 0.37
C GLU A 87 2.69 4.85 0.82
N GLU A 88 2.21 3.95 1.66
CA GLU A 88 2.95 2.75 2.05
C GLU A 88 3.12 1.83 0.85
N ALA A 89 2.06 1.59 0.08
CA ALA A 89 2.14 0.78 -1.13
C ALA A 89 3.09 1.39 -2.17
N ALA A 90 3.08 2.72 -2.34
CA ALA A 90 3.98 3.44 -3.27
C ALA A 90 5.47 3.23 -2.96
N ARG A 91 5.80 2.93 -1.69
CA ARG A 91 7.18 2.66 -1.23
C ARG A 91 7.49 1.17 -1.09
N THR A 92 6.52 0.31 -1.37
CA THR A 92 6.66 -1.14 -1.23
C THR A 92 6.70 -1.78 -2.60
N PRO A 93 7.87 -2.27 -3.06
CA PRO A 93 7.99 -2.91 -4.37
C PRO A 93 7.04 -4.10 -4.49
N GLY A 94 6.27 -4.17 -5.57
CA GLY A 94 5.30 -5.23 -5.85
C GLY A 94 3.98 -5.12 -5.06
N ALA A 95 3.80 -4.11 -4.20
CA ALA A 95 2.48 -3.84 -3.64
C ALA A 95 1.50 -3.44 -4.73
N ALA A 96 0.25 -3.89 -4.62
CA ALA A 96 -0.79 -3.45 -5.54
C ALA A 96 -1.41 -2.13 -5.06
N VAL A 97 -1.71 -1.23 -6.03
CA VAL A 97 -2.41 0.03 -5.75
C VAL A 97 -3.70 0.05 -6.56
N LEU A 98 -4.81 0.16 -5.85
CA LEU A 98 -6.16 -0.02 -6.39
C LEU A 98 -6.94 1.29 -6.43
N ARG A 99 -7.54 1.56 -7.58
CA ARG A 99 -8.65 2.47 -7.77
C ARG A 99 -9.93 1.66 -7.91
N ILE A 100 -10.83 1.77 -6.93
CA ILE A 100 -12.09 1.03 -6.90
C ILE A 100 -13.03 1.54 -8.01
N PRO A 101 -13.73 0.64 -8.74
CA PRO A 101 -14.70 1.06 -9.73
C PRO A 101 -15.87 1.81 -9.08
N ARG A 102 -16.44 2.77 -9.79
CA ARG A 102 -17.62 3.56 -9.41
C ARG A 102 -18.61 3.56 -10.55
N ALA A 103 -19.87 3.94 -10.29
CA ALA A 103 -20.90 3.99 -11.32
C ALA A 103 -20.50 4.82 -12.57
N SER A 104 -19.68 5.85 -12.39
CA SER A 104 -19.24 6.78 -13.45
C SER A 104 -17.78 6.59 -13.90
N ALA A 105 -17.03 5.61 -13.37
CA ALA A 105 -15.62 5.45 -13.69
C ALA A 105 -15.13 4.01 -13.47
N ASN A 106 -14.41 3.48 -14.45
CA ASN A 106 -13.75 2.19 -14.34
C ASN A 106 -12.74 2.18 -13.17
N GLY A 107 -12.62 1.02 -12.53
CA GLY A 107 -11.53 0.74 -11.62
C GLY A 107 -10.19 0.71 -12.36
N HIS A 108 -9.12 0.63 -11.61
CA HIS A 108 -7.78 0.39 -12.14
C HIS A 108 -6.90 -0.21 -11.05
N ILE A 109 -5.93 -1.04 -11.44
CA ILE A 109 -4.97 -1.64 -10.53
C ILE A 109 -3.59 -1.67 -11.15
N VAL A 110 -2.58 -1.47 -10.33
CA VAL A 110 -1.18 -1.39 -10.76
C VAL A 110 -0.26 -2.07 -9.74
N LEU A 111 0.93 -2.47 -10.17
CA LEU A 111 2.03 -2.85 -9.27
C LEU A 111 2.93 -1.65 -9.02
N SER A 112 3.18 -1.33 -7.76
CA SER A 112 4.15 -0.31 -7.34
C SER A 112 5.58 -0.80 -7.55
N ASP A 113 6.45 0.07 -8.04
CA ASP A 113 7.90 -0.21 -8.13
C ASP A 113 8.66 0.10 -6.82
N GLY A 114 7.96 0.63 -5.81
CA GLY A 114 8.54 1.03 -4.53
C GLY A 114 9.16 2.42 -4.50
N THR A 115 9.09 3.18 -5.59
CA THR A 115 9.64 4.54 -5.71
C THR A 115 8.60 5.58 -6.17
N GLY A 116 7.31 5.20 -6.14
CA GLY A 116 6.20 6.00 -6.65
C GLY A 116 5.90 5.79 -8.13
N GLY A 117 6.67 4.95 -8.81
CA GLY A 117 6.39 4.46 -10.16
C GLY A 117 5.54 3.20 -10.15
N THR A 118 5.09 2.78 -11.35
CA THR A 118 4.23 1.61 -11.53
C THR A 118 4.64 0.77 -12.73
N ILE A 119 4.23 -0.51 -12.74
CA ILE A 119 4.08 -1.33 -13.95
C ILE A 119 2.60 -1.68 -14.03
N GLU A 120 1.97 -1.40 -15.17
CA GLU A 120 0.53 -1.51 -15.31
C GLU A 120 0.08 -1.75 -16.76
N ALA A 121 -0.98 -2.51 -16.96
CA ALA A 121 -1.73 -2.53 -18.21
C ALA A 121 -2.71 -1.34 -18.19
N MET A 122 -2.40 -0.29 -18.93
CA MET A 122 -2.98 1.04 -18.70
C MET A 122 -4.23 1.34 -19.53
N SER A 123 -4.16 1.21 -20.83
CA SER A 123 -5.27 1.49 -21.75
C SER A 123 -4.96 0.96 -23.14
N HIS A 124 -5.98 0.91 -24.00
CA HIS A 124 -5.83 0.45 -25.40
C HIS A 124 -4.72 1.21 -26.16
N SER A 125 -4.62 2.52 -25.98
CA SER A 125 -3.61 3.33 -26.68
C SER A 125 -2.20 3.24 -26.10
N GLN A 126 -2.04 2.68 -24.88
CA GLN A 126 -0.78 2.72 -24.15
C GLN A 126 -0.22 1.34 -23.79
N GLY A 127 -1.04 0.31 -23.87
CA GLY A 127 -0.63 -1.06 -23.53
C GLY A 127 -0.16 -1.23 -22.08
N VAL A 128 0.70 -2.21 -21.90
CA VAL A 128 1.43 -2.40 -20.63
C VAL A 128 2.62 -1.45 -20.60
N ARG A 129 2.78 -0.72 -19.51
CA ARG A 129 3.84 0.29 -19.40
C ARG A 129 4.33 0.57 -17.99
N ARG A 130 5.45 1.26 -17.91
CA ARG A 130 5.86 1.95 -16.69
C ARG A 130 5.21 3.33 -16.66
N HIS A 131 4.70 3.71 -15.47
CA HIS A 131 4.06 5.01 -15.25
C HIS A 131 4.29 5.47 -13.80
N THR A 132 3.46 6.38 -13.28
CA THR A 132 3.56 6.91 -11.91
C THR A 132 2.19 6.91 -11.22
N LEU A 133 2.22 6.85 -9.90
CA LEU A 133 1.03 7.03 -9.06
C LEU A 133 0.59 8.51 -8.94
N ASN A 134 1.50 9.46 -9.21
CA ASN A 134 1.27 10.89 -9.01
C ASN A 134 0.13 11.43 -9.88
N ASN A 135 -0.64 12.37 -9.32
CA ASN A 135 -1.75 13.07 -9.97
C ASN A 135 -2.87 12.13 -10.46
N ARG A 136 -3.02 10.98 -9.84
CA ARG A 136 -4.06 9.98 -10.12
C ARG A 136 -4.82 9.65 -8.86
N ARG A 137 -6.13 9.36 -8.97
CA ARG A 137 -6.94 8.89 -7.85
C ARG A 137 -6.61 7.44 -7.55
N TRP A 138 -6.33 7.15 -6.30
CA TRP A 138 -6.17 5.82 -5.74
C TRP A 138 -6.97 5.70 -4.45
N ASP A 139 -7.47 4.52 -4.18
CA ASP A 139 -8.34 4.29 -3.02
C ASP A 139 -7.68 3.38 -1.96
N LYS A 140 -6.82 2.44 -2.37
CA LYS A 140 -6.17 1.48 -1.44
C LYS A 140 -4.79 1.05 -1.92
N GLY A 141 -3.87 0.86 -0.98
CA GLY A 141 -2.71 -0.01 -1.13
C GLY A 141 -3.03 -1.41 -0.62
N ILE A 142 -2.46 -2.46 -1.24
CA ILE A 142 -2.73 -3.85 -0.91
C ILE A 142 -1.40 -4.62 -0.88
N LEU A 143 -1.10 -5.26 0.26
CA LEU A 143 -0.10 -6.31 0.33
C LEU A 143 -0.79 -7.66 0.12
N ILE A 144 -0.39 -8.36 -0.93
CA ILE A 144 -1.04 -9.58 -1.40
C ILE A 144 -0.62 -10.74 -0.48
N PRO A 145 -1.54 -11.60 -0.02
CA PRO A 145 -1.20 -12.75 0.81
C PRO A 145 -0.29 -13.72 0.04
N GLY A 146 0.60 -14.42 0.76
CA GLY A 146 1.57 -15.34 0.16
C GLY A 146 2.76 -14.67 -0.52
N ILE A 147 2.78 -13.35 -0.64
CA ILE A 147 3.92 -12.55 -1.10
C ILE A 147 4.66 -11.96 0.11
N THR A 148 5.96 -12.16 0.16
CA THR A 148 6.83 -11.55 1.17
C THR A 148 7.27 -10.18 0.65
N TYR A 149 6.92 -9.16 1.36
CA TYR A 149 7.44 -7.81 1.15
C TYR A 149 8.64 -7.66 2.09
N GLY A 150 9.80 -7.36 1.53
CA GLY A 150 11.02 -7.25 2.32
C GLY A 150 10.79 -6.35 3.52
N SER A 151 11.36 -6.72 4.66
CA SER A 151 11.56 -5.78 5.75
C SER A 151 12.55 -4.72 5.27
N ASN A 152 12.09 -3.79 4.44
CA ASN A 152 12.48 -2.45 4.75
C ASN A 152 12.04 -2.31 6.20
N THR A 153 12.99 -2.19 7.09
CA THR A 153 12.76 -1.46 8.32
C THR A 153 12.03 -0.23 7.81
N VAL A 154 10.70 -0.28 7.89
CA VAL A 154 9.90 0.89 7.71
C VAL A 154 10.32 1.74 8.90
N VAL A 155 11.32 2.57 8.69
CA VAL A 155 11.21 3.90 9.22
C VAL A 155 9.90 4.35 8.61
N THR A 156 8.82 4.16 9.33
CA THR A 156 7.51 4.66 8.92
C THR A 156 7.75 6.16 8.79
N PRO A 157 7.75 6.72 7.58
CA PRO A 157 7.54 8.14 7.54
C PRO A 157 6.14 8.26 8.15
N THR A 158 6.04 8.81 9.31
CA THR A 158 4.89 9.63 9.64
C THR A 158 4.56 10.35 8.35
N ASN A 159 3.36 10.12 7.82
CA ASN A 159 2.82 10.83 6.64
C ASN A 159 3.42 12.25 6.69
N PRO A 160 4.22 12.72 5.69
CA PRO A 160 4.87 14.01 5.80
C PRO A 160 3.92 15.21 5.99
N GLY A 161 2.64 14.96 6.21
CA GLY A 161 1.60 15.93 6.49
C GLY A 161 0.73 15.64 7.72
N THR A 162 0.84 14.50 8.41
CA THR A 162 0.03 14.29 9.63
C THR A 162 0.81 14.74 10.85
N VAL A 163 0.45 15.89 11.38
CA VAL A 163 0.91 16.36 12.68
C VAL A 163 -0.02 15.81 13.76
N PHE A 164 0.52 15.02 14.69
CA PHE A 164 -0.25 14.53 15.82
C PHE A 164 -0.22 15.56 16.94
N ARG A 165 -1.41 15.94 17.41
CA ARG A 165 -1.58 16.99 18.40
C ARG A 165 -2.87 16.80 19.21
N LEU A 166 -3.02 17.54 20.28
CA LEU A 166 -4.27 17.58 21.03
C LEU A 166 -5.39 18.20 20.17
N THR A 167 -6.47 17.45 19.96
CA THR A 167 -7.65 17.88 19.18
C THR A 167 -8.93 17.50 19.89
N SER A 168 -10.06 18.05 19.45
CA SER A 168 -11.38 17.61 19.91
C SER A 168 -12.22 17.22 18.67
N PRO A 169 -12.61 15.94 18.52
CA PRO A 169 -12.24 14.77 19.35
C PRO A 169 -10.74 14.44 19.26
N PHE A 170 -10.20 13.74 20.26
CA PHE A 170 -8.79 13.37 20.33
C PHE A 170 -8.35 12.51 19.14
N MET A 171 -7.16 12.76 18.62
CA MET A 171 -6.53 11.87 17.63
C MET A 171 -6.27 10.50 18.25
N ARG A 172 -6.47 9.44 17.42
CA ARG A 172 -6.45 8.05 17.91
C ARG A 172 -5.80 7.11 16.89
N GLY A 173 -5.41 5.94 17.36
CA GLY A 173 -4.98 4.82 16.53
C GLY A 173 -3.53 4.41 16.74
N GLU A 174 -3.08 3.43 15.99
CA GLU A 174 -1.76 2.83 16.12
C GLU A 174 -0.60 3.84 16.01
N PRO A 175 -0.64 4.88 15.16
CA PRO A 175 0.41 5.90 15.16
C PRO A 175 0.55 6.63 16.49
N VAL A 176 -0.57 6.93 17.18
CA VAL A 176 -0.54 7.56 18.51
C VAL A 176 0.05 6.60 19.54
N ARG A 177 -0.29 5.31 19.49
CA ARG A 177 0.29 4.29 20.37
C ARG A 177 1.82 4.21 20.22
N ARG A 178 2.31 4.30 18.99
CA ARG A 178 3.76 4.29 18.70
C ARG A 178 4.44 5.54 19.26
N ILE A 179 3.83 6.71 19.16
CA ILE A 179 4.33 7.95 19.78
C ILE A 179 4.41 7.77 21.28
N GLN A 180 3.36 7.25 21.92
CA GLN A 180 3.35 6.99 23.36
C GLN A 180 4.44 6.01 23.77
N GLN A 181 4.63 4.93 23.01
CA GLN A 181 5.69 3.95 23.28
C GLN A 181 7.08 4.57 23.12
N ALA A 182 7.32 5.32 22.04
CA ALA A 182 8.61 5.97 21.80
C ALA A 182 8.96 6.98 22.90
N LEU A 183 7.99 7.75 23.38
CA LEU A 183 8.18 8.64 24.52
C LEU A 183 8.59 7.87 25.79
N LEU A 184 7.92 6.74 26.05
CA LEU A 184 8.23 5.89 27.20
C LEU A 184 9.64 5.29 27.07
N ASP A 185 10.02 4.81 25.89
CA ASP A 185 11.35 4.24 25.59
C ASP A 185 12.46 5.31 25.75
N LYS A 186 12.12 6.57 25.51
CA LYS A 186 13.00 7.73 25.79
C LYS A 186 12.96 8.18 27.26
N GLY A 187 12.26 7.45 28.13
CA GLY A 187 12.17 7.74 29.57
C GLY A 187 11.21 8.87 29.94
N ILE A 188 10.28 9.22 29.06
CA ILE A 188 9.23 10.22 29.32
C ILE A 188 7.87 9.52 29.39
N ASN A 189 7.19 9.66 30.50
CA ASN A 189 5.89 9.01 30.72
C ASN A 189 4.76 9.74 29.99
N PRO A 190 4.17 9.15 28.91
CA PRO A 190 3.09 9.75 28.13
C PRO A 190 1.69 9.54 28.75
N GLY A 191 1.62 8.94 29.93
CA GLY A 191 0.39 8.37 30.49
C GLY A 191 0.14 6.95 30.00
N PRO A 192 -1.12 6.49 30.01
CA PRO A 192 -1.46 5.17 29.45
C PRO A 192 -1.10 5.07 27.97
N ILE A 193 -0.60 3.91 27.54
CA ILE A 193 -0.42 3.60 26.10
C ILE A 193 -1.75 3.07 25.55
N ASP A 194 -2.68 4.00 25.34
CA ASP A 194 -4.09 3.73 25.01
C ASP A 194 -4.48 4.11 23.57
N SER A 195 -3.48 4.50 22.77
CA SER A 195 -3.69 4.96 21.40
C SER A 195 -4.49 6.28 21.30
N ILE A 196 -4.55 7.09 22.35
CA ILE A 196 -5.29 8.35 22.41
C ILE A 196 -4.32 9.50 22.66
N PHE A 197 -4.24 10.47 21.74
CA PHE A 197 -3.44 11.67 21.93
C PHE A 197 -4.19 12.66 22.84
N GLY A 198 -4.11 12.38 24.12
CA GLY A 198 -4.73 13.19 25.17
C GLY A 198 -3.75 14.20 25.81
N PRO A 199 -4.21 14.98 26.81
CA PRO A 199 -3.38 16.00 27.47
C PRO A 199 -2.09 15.45 28.11
N LYS A 200 -2.08 14.20 28.57
CA LYS A 200 -0.87 13.57 29.13
C LYS A 200 0.17 13.28 28.04
N THR A 201 -0.29 12.82 26.89
CA THR A 201 0.58 12.58 25.72
C THR A 201 1.16 13.89 25.21
N GLU A 202 0.36 14.95 25.08
CA GLU A 202 0.83 16.28 24.71
C GLU A 202 1.89 16.82 25.70
N ALA A 203 1.64 16.74 27.01
CA ALA A 203 2.60 17.17 28.02
C ALA A 203 3.93 16.39 27.94
N ALA A 204 3.87 15.11 27.61
CA ALA A 204 5.06 14.28 27.39
C ALA A 204 5.82 14.69 26.13
N VAL A 205 5.11 15.03 25.05
CA VAL A 205 5.71 15.57 23.81
C VAL A 205 6.42 16.89 24.08
N LEU A 206 5.79 17.82 24.80
CA LEU A 206 6.39 19.08 25.21
C LEU A 206 7.68 18.87 26.02
N GLY A 207 7.65 17.95 27.00
CA GLY A 207 8.82 17.59 27.79
C GLY A 207 9.95 16.99 26.95
N PHE A 208 9.61 16.15 25.97
CA PHE A 208 10.56 15.58 25.03
C PHE A 208 11.19 16.65 24.14
N GLN A 209 10.38 17.52 23.56
CA GLN A 209 10.84 18.60 22.67
C GLN A 209 11.80 19.55 23.40
N LEU A 210 11.47 19.94 24.64
CA LEU A 210 12.34 20.78 25.48
C LEU A 210 13.68 20.09 25.75
N ARG A 211 13.68 18.79 26.03
CA ARG A 211 14.88 18.03 26.32
C ARG A 211 15.80 17.88 25.09
N GLU A 212 15.20 17.68 23.92
CA GLU A 212 15.93 17.49 22.64
C GLU A 212 16.24 18.83 21.93
N GLY A 213 15.90 19.98 22.52
CA GLY A 213 16.15 21.28 21.91
C GLY A 213 15.27 21.61 20.72
N LEU A 214 14.14 20.94 20.59
CA LEU A 214 13.12 21.19 19.54
C LEU A 214 12.20 22.32 19.95
N VAL A 215 11.39 22.84 19.00
CA VAL A 215 10.32 23.80 19.31
C VAL A 215 9.28 23.11 20.18
N PRO A 216 9.01 23.58 21.41
CA PRO A 216 8.08 22.92 22.32
C PRO A 216 6.63 23.36 22.03
N ASP A 217 6.07 22.85 20.95
CA ASP A 217 4.70 23.14 20.49
C ASP A 217 3.67 22.05 20.91
N GLY A 218 4.15 20.93 21.45
CA GLY A 218 3.30 19.80 21.83
C GLY A 218 2.80 18.97 20.64
N GLU A 219 3.28 19.26 19.44
CA GLU A 219 2.90 18.58 18.21
C GLU A 219 3.99 17.60 17.76
N VAL A 220 3.58 16.45 17.26
CA VAL A 220 4.50 15.46 16.68
C VAL A 220 4.45 15.60 15.16
N GLY A 221 5.21 16.55 14.66
CA GLY A 221 5.51 16.75 13.24
C GLY A 221 6.75 15.96 12.80
N PRO A 222 7.27 16.19 11.56
CA PRO A 222 8.42 15.48 11.03
C PRO A 222 9.67 15.54 11.90
N GLU A 223 10.00 16.70 12.47
CA GLU A 223 11.19 16.87 13.33
C GLU A 223 11.06 16.09 14.63
N THR A 224 9.92 16.23 15.31
CA THR A 224 9.66 15.51 16.57
C THR A 224 9.58 14.00 16.34
N SER A 225 8.96 13.55 15.23
CA SER A 225 8.92 12.14 14.84
C SER A 225 10.33 11.58 14.60
N GLY A 226 11.16 12.30 13.85
CA GLY A 226 12.53 11.91 13.58
C GLY A 226 13.36 11.77 14.85
N ALA A 227 13.23 12.70 15.80
CA ALA A 227 13.91 12.67 17.09
C ALA A 227 13.39 11.52 17.99
N LEU A 228 12.11 11.15 17.91
CA LEU A 228 11.54 9.99 18.57
C LEU A 228 11.99 8.66 17.95
N GLY A 229 12.47 8.66 16.70
CA GLY A 229 12.84 7.45 15.96
C GLY A 229 11.64 6.75 15.33
N LEU A 230 10.63 7.51 14.87
CA LEU A 230 9.36 7.05 14.32
C LEU A 230 9.33 7.15 12.80
#